data_c72200a9e09d05873be5fe8481efcb40
#
_entry.id   c72200a9e09d05873be5fe8481efcb40
#
_cell.length_a   1.000
_cell.length_b   1.000
_cell.length_c   1.000
_cell.angle_alpha   90.00
_cell.angle_beta   90.00
_cell.angle_gamma   90.00
#
_symmetry.space_group_name_H-M   'P 1'
#
loop_
_entity.id
_entity.type
_entity.pdbx_description
1 polymer ?
#
loop_
_entity_poly.entity_id
_entity_poly.type
_entity_poly.pdbx_seq_one_letter_code
_entity_poly.pdbx_strand_id
1 'polypeptide(L)'
;HNTEKFHSWEVVKIDGDWHITDIYSDAGNGNYANFNVTDAMYGQSQSWDRDYFPAANSLKYNMAYQNKKTVDSIYDLPKALRAAMDKKLGGVMVAFKEDITEEKAQVANAIASSIDNFLMSGNYKDMPYSLGTYNWIQDPDGKGYLFNVTMPGYNTDNTSQNISEKEQKKIDKAVQKAFQGLESANGDGMMMDGASADIGNKDMTMDNAAQNGATFSTEETVEAR
;
A
#
# COMPACT_ATOMS: atom_id res chain seq x y z
N HIS A 1 21.64 -26.24 8.06
CA HIS A 1 21.75 -25.84 6.65
C HIS A 1 21.17 -24.45 6.50
N ASN A 2 22.04 -23.42 6.48
CA ASN A 2 21.66 -22.09 6.02
C ASN A 2 21.44 -22.20 4.51
N THR A 3 20.21 -22.16 4.06
CA THR A 3 19.91 -21.92 2.65
C THR A 3 19.96 -20.40 2.45
N GLU A 4 21.11 -19.89 2.00
CA GLU A 4 21.23 -18.52 1.55
C GLU A 4 20.25 -18.34 0.38
N LYS A 5 19.26 -17.47 0.56
CA LYS A 5 18.36 -17.07 -0.52
C LYS A 5 19.01 -15.93 -1.25
N PHE A 6 19.49 -16.18 -2.46
CA PHE A 6 19.98 -15.15 -3.35
C PHE A 6 18.79 -14.46 -4.01
N HIS A 7 18.81 -13.14 -3.99
CA HIS A 7 17.88 -12.28 -4.72
C HIS A 7 18.65 -11.36 -5.65
N SER A 8 18.08 -11.04 -6.80
CA SER A 8 18.72 -10.18 -7.80
C SER A 8 17.73 -9.15 -8.32
N TRP A 9 18.23 -7.95 -8.56
CA TRP A 9 17.49 -6.85 -9.17
C TRP A 9 18.42 -6.09 -10.12
N GLU A 10 17.87 -5.21 -10.93
CA GLU A 10 18.60 -4.39 -11.87
C GLU A 10 18.74 -2.96 -11.38
N VAL A 11 19.90 -2.35 -11.62
CA VAL A 11 20.11 -0.91 -11.50
C VAL A 11 20.27 -0.36 -12.92
N VAL A 12 19.29 0.42 -13.36
CA VAL A 12 19.19 0.89 -14.73
C VAL A 12 19.39 2.40 -14.82
N LYS A 13 20.05 2.87 -15.89
CA LYS A 13 20.24 4.29 -16.15
C LYS A 13 19.33 4.74 -17.29
N ILE A 14 18.43 5.70 -17.00
CA ILE A 14 17.48 6.25 -17.95
C ILE A 14 17.62 7.77 -17.95
N ASP A 15 17.92 8.37 -19.10
CA ASP A 15 18.12 9.82 -19.29
C ASP A 15 19.10 10.46 -18.28
N GLY A 16 20.13 9.71 -17.89
CA GLY A 16 21.14 10.19 -16.95
C GLY A 16 20.91 9.83 -15.49
N ASP A 17 19.68 9.49 -15.10
CA ASP A 17 19.31 9.11 -13.74
C ASP A 17 19.33 7.60 -13.54
N TRP A 18 19.73 7.17 -12.34
CA TRP A 18 19.73 5.77 -11.97
C TRP A 18 18.42 5.40 -11.25
N HIS A 19 17.92 4.20 -11.50
CA HIS A 19 16.70 3.63 -10.94
C HIS A 19 16.94 2.17 -10.56
N ILE A 20 16.23 1.69 -9.54
CA ILE A 20 16.20 0.27 -9.18
C ILE A 20 14.93 -0.34 -9.78
N THR A 21 15.06 -1.55 -10.32
CA THR A 21 13.95 -2.32 -10.86
C THR A 21 14.08 -3.78 -10.44
N ASP A 22 13.04 -4.31 -9.79
CA ASP A 22 12.96 -5.71 -9.38
C ASP A 22 11.76 -6.37 -10.04
N ILE A 23 11.97 -6.80 -11.28
CA ILE A 23 10.93 -7.42 -12.11
C ILE A 23 10.47 -8.75 -11.52
N TYR A 24 11.35 -9.49 -10.85
CA TYR A 24 11.01 -10.78 -10.28
C TYR A 24 9.98 -10.65 -9.15
N SER A 25 10.22 -9.71 -8.22
CA SER A 25 9.28 -9.42 -7.13
C SER A 25 7.97 -8.85 -7.66
N ASP A 26 8.02 -7.94 -8.63
CA ASP A 26 6.83 -7.33 -9.22
C ASP A 26 5.97 -8.36 -9.97
N ALA A 27 6.59 -9.26 -10.74
CA ALA A 27 5.89 -10.34 -11.44
C ALA A 27 5.22 -11.32 -10.46
N GLY A 28 5.90 -11.65 -9.36
CA GLY A 28 5.36 -12.49 -8.30
C GLY A 28 4.17 -11.86 -7.58
N ASN A 29 4.19 -10.55 -7.40
CA ASN A 29 3.13 -9.78 -6.73
C ASN A 29 2.04 -9.28 -7.68
N GLY A 30 2.24 -9.35 -8.99
CA GLY A 30 1.29 -8.86 -9.98
C GLY A 30 1.13 -7.34 -9.98
N ASN A 31 2.14 -6.60 -9.55
CA ASN A 31 2.12 -5.14 -9.47
C ASN A 31 3.47 -4.54 -9.93
N TYR A 32 3.66 -3.24 -9.72
CA TYR A 32 4.86 -2.49 -10.12
C TYR A 32 5.49 -1.75 -8.93
N ALA A 33 5.44 -2.36 -7.74
CA ALA A 33 5.91 -1.74 -6.50
C ALA A 33 7.42 -1.41 -6.52
N ASN A 34 8.19 -2.22 -7.25
CA ASN A 34 9.65 -2.12 -7.33
C ASN A 34 10.15 -1.70 -8.72
N PHE A 35 9.29 -1.10 -9.55
CA PHE A 35 9.67 -0.65 -10.89
C PHE A 35 10.09 0.82 -10.89
N ASN A 36 11.35 1.09 -11.27
CA ASN A 36 11.97 2.42 -11.30
C ASN A 36 11.83 3.16 -9.95
N VAL A 37 12.18 2.47 -8.87
CA VAL A 37 12.17 3.02 -7.52
C VAL A 37 13.53 3.62 -7.15
N THR A 38 13.54 4.37 -6.04
CA THR A 38 14.76 4.93 -5.47
C THR A 38 15.40 3.99 -4.45
N ASP A 39 16.68 4.24 -4.11
CA ASP A 39 17.35 3.57 -2.99
C ASP A 39 16.57 3.66 -1.69
N ALA A 40 15.96 4.83 -1.43
CA ALA A 40 15.17 5.06 -0.21
C ALA A 40 13.91 4.20 -0.18
N MET A 41 13.27 3.97 -1.32
CA MET A 41 12.09 3.10 -1.41
C MET A 41 12.48 1.63 -1.29
N TYR A 42 13.42 1.19 -2.12
CA TYR A 42 13.81 -0.22 -2.18
C TYR A 42 14.48 -0.68 -0.89
N GLY A 43 15.25 0.19 -0.25
CA GLY A 43 15.91 -0.05 1.03
C GLY A 43 14.99 -0.14 2.25
N GLN A 44 13.67 0.01 2.08
CA GLN A 44 12.69 -0.29 3.14
C GLN A 44 12.48 -1.79 3.31
N SER A 45 12.74 -2.58 2.26
CA SER A 45 12.56 -4.03 2.25
C SER A 45 13.83 -4.81 1.95
N GLN A 46 14.83 -4.17 1.34
CA GLN A 46 16.07 -4.81 0.90
C GLN A 46 17.31 -4.10 1.44
N SER A 47 18.39 -4.85 1.63
CA SER A 47 19.68 -4.34 2.08
C SER A 47 20.77 -4.74 1.10
N TRP A 48 21.67 -3.80 0.78
CA TRP A 48 22.84 -4.04 -0.08
C TRP A 48 23.97 -3.06 0.25
N ASP A 49 25.16 -3.33 -0.27
CA ASP A 49 26.29 -2.40 -0.20
C ASP A 49 26.05 -1.21 -1.14
N ARG A 50 25.59 -0.10 -0.58
CA ARG A 50 25.24 1.11 -1.32
C ARG A 50 26.42 1.83 -1.93
N ASP A 51 27.62 1.62 -1.39
CA ASP A 51 28.86 2.25 -1.90
C ASP A 51 29.32 1.58 -3.20
N TYR A 52 28.84 0.37 -3.47
CA TYR A 52 29.20 -0.38 -4.66
C TYR A 52 28.36 -0.02 -5.91
N PHE A 53 27.15 0.51 -5.71
CA PHE A 53 26.20 0.82 -6.78
C PHE A 53 25.98 2.33 -6.91
N PRO A 54 25.71 2.82 -8.14
CA PRO A 54 25.29 4.21 -8.29
C PRO A 54 23.97 4.48 -7.58
N ALA A 55 23.89 5.64 -6.90
CA ALA A 55 22.70 6.02 -6.16
C ALA A 55 21.48 6.24 -7.07
N ALA A 56 20.39 5.58 -6.78
CA ALA A 56 19.11 5.73 -7.47
C ALA A 56 18.19 6.70 -6.66
N ASN A 57 18.15 7.96 -7.11
CA ASN A 57 17.46 9.03 -6.36
C ASN A 57 16.30 9.67 -7.15
N SER A 58 16.00 9.20 -8.36
CA SER A 58 14.99 9.79 -9.22
C SER A 58 13.71 8.96 -9.25
N LEU A 59 12.56 9.64 -9.14
CA LEU A 59 11.22 9.07 -9.35
C LEU A 59 10.65 9.40 -10.73
N LYS A 60 11.43 10.03 -11.61
CA LYS A 60 10.96 10.52 -12.92
C LYS A 60 10.20 9.47 -13.73
N TYR A 61 10.63 8.21 -13.69
CA TYR A 61 10.02 7.10 -14.43
C TYR A 61 9.29 6.09 -13.52
N ASN A 62 9.09 6.43 -12.25
CA ASN A 62 8.26 5.62 -11.37
C ASN A 62 6.78 5.85 -11.69
N MET A 63 6.05 4.78 -11.95
CA MET A 63 4.66 4.85 -12.39
C MET A 63 3.74 5.50 -11.36
N ALA A 64 3.89 5.18 -10.09
CA ALA A 64 3.07 5.76 -9.03
C ALA A 64 3.33 7.27 -8.87
N TYR A 65 4.58 7.69 -9.04
CA TYR A 65 4.94 9.11 -9.01
C TYR A 65 4.38 9.88 -10.22
N GLN A 66 4.40 9.31 -11.41
CA GLN A 66 3.79 9.93 -12.58
C GLN A 66 2.27 10.10 -12.43
N ASN A 67 1.64 9.24 -11.63
CA ASN A 67 0.22 9.35 -11.26
C ASN A 67 -0.01 10.22 -10.03
N LYS A 68 1.00 10.98 -9.56
CA LYS A 68 0.93 11.79 -8.34
C LYS A 68 -0.31 12.67 -8.30
N LYS A 69 -0.98 12.67 -7.14
CA LYS A 69 -2.13 13.51 -6.81
C LYS A 69 -1.82 14.38 -5.62
N THR A 70 -2.32 15.61 -5.63
CA THR A 70 -2.27 16.48 -4.46
C THR A 70 -3.67 16.65 -3.92
N VAL A 71 -3.85 16.41 -2.63
CA VAL A 71 -5.12 16.56 -1.92
C VAL A 71 -4.99 17.57 -0.78
N ASP A 72 -6.11 18.09 -0.29
CA ASP A 72 -6.07 19.09 0.78
C ASP A 72 -5.78 18.46 2.14
N SER A 73 -6.35 17.29 2.42
CA SER A 73 -6.28 16.61 3.71
C SER A 73 -6.12 15.10 3.57
N ILE A 74 -5.63 14.45 4.65
CA ILE A 74 -5.56 12.98 4.74
C ILE A 74 -6.93 12.33 4.56
N TYR A 75 -8.03 12.99 4.91
CA TYR A 75 -9.40 12.48 4.72
C TYR A 75 -9.87 12.51 3.25
N ASP A 76 -9.11 13.15 2.35
CA ASP A 76 -9.35 13.07 0.91
C ASP A 76 -8.65 11.86 0.26
N LEU A 77 -7.81 11.16 1.02
CA LEU A 77 -7.08 9.97 0.56
C LEU A 77 -8.01 8.89 -0.03
N PRO A 78 -9.16 8.52 0.60
CA PRO A 78 -10.07 7.53 0.02
C PRO A 78 -10.57 7.92 -1.38
N LYS A 79 -10.88 9.19 -1.58
CA LYS A 79 -11.32 9.71 -2.89
C LYS A 79 -10.21 9.65 -3.94
N ALA A 80 -8.97 9.98 -3.55
CA ALA A 80 -7.82 9.90 -4.45
C ALA A 80 -7.52 8.47 -4.88
N LEU A 81 -7.56 7.52 -3.93
CA LEU A 81 -7.34 6.10 -4.20
C LEU A 81 -8.47 5.51 -5.02
N ARG A 82 -9.74 5.82 -4.71
CA ARG A 82 -10.88 5.43 -5.55
C ARG A 82 -10.71 5.89 -7.00
N ALA A 83 -10.34 7.13 -7.22
CA ALA A 83 -10.12 7.67 -8.57
C ALA A 83 -8.95 6.99 -9.31
N ALA A 84 -7.94 6.50 -8.60
CA ALA A 84 -6.85 5.72 -9.17
C ALA A 84 -7.32 4.31 -9.55
N MET A 85 -8.13 3.67 -8.71
CA MET A 85 -8.75 2.36 -8.96
C MET A 85 -9.69 2.39 -10.16
N ASP A 86 -10.55 3.40 -10.27
CA ASP A 86 -11.47 3.57 -11.41
C ASP A 86 -10.73 3.67 -12.74
N LYS A 87 -9.51 4.21 -12.71
CA LYS A 87 -8.61 4.30 -13.86
C LYS A 87 -7.73 3.06 -14.05
N LYS A 88 -7.83 2.07 -13.19
CA LYS A 88 -7.00 0.84 -13.19
C LYS A 88 -5.49 1.16 -13.18
N LEU A 89 -5.10 2.18 -12.41
CA LEU A 89 -3.69 2.54 -12.25
C LEU A 89 -2.99 1.49 -11.38
N GLY A 90 -1.77 1.12 -11.75
CA GLY A 90 -0.96 0.17 -10.98
C GLY A 90 -0.33 0.77 -9.72
N GLY A 91 -0.47 2.07 -9.50
CA GLY A 91 0.00 2.78 -8.32
C GLY A 91 -0.25 4.27 -8.40
N VAL A 92 -0.25 4.91 -7.26
CA VAL A 92 -0.42 6.36 -7.10
C VAL A 92 0.36 6.86 -5.89
N MET A 93 0.98 8.03 -6.01
CA MET A 93 1.53 8.77 -4.87
C MET A 93 0.64 9.96 -4.55
N VAL A 94 0.32 10.12 -3.27
CA VAL A 94 -0.54 11.20 -2.81
C VAL A 94 0.27 12.18 -1.96
N ALA A 95 0.32 13.43 -2.42
CA ALA A 95 0.85 14.57 -1.68
C ALA A 95 -0.29 15.28 -0.94
N PHE A 96 0.00 15.86 0.21
CA PHE A 96 -0.97 16.58 1.02
C PHE A 96 -0.57 18.05 1.09
N LYS A 97 -1.55 18.96 1.04
CA LYS A 97 -1.31 20.40 1.26
C LYS A 97 -1.11 20.71 2.74
N GLU A 98 -1.69 19.87 3.61
CA GLU A 98 -1.48 19.98 5.04
C GLU A 98 -0.15 19.33 5.47
N ASP A 99 0.41 19.82 6.57
CA ASP A 99 1.59 19.22 7.18
C ASP A 99 1.26 17.83 7.73
N ILE A 100 2.08 16.83 7.39
CA ILE A 100 1.93 15.46 7.86
C ILE A 100 2.77 15.24 9.10
N THR A 101 2.10 15.25 10.25
CA THR A 101 2.67 14.83 11.53
C THR A 101 2.65 13.30 11.64
N GLU A 102 3.38 12.76 12.62
CA GLU A 102 3.35 11.33 12.90
C GLU A 102 1.93 10.81 13.18
N GLU A 103 1.12 11.56 13.93
CA GLU A 103 -0.29 11.24 14.20
C GLU A 103 -1.11 11.16 12.90
N LYS A 104 -0.95 12.15 12.00
CA LYS A 104 -1.64 12.14 10.70
C LYS A 104 -1.16 10.99 9.80
N ALA A 105 0.12 10.64 9.87
CA ALA A 105 0.63 9.50 9.15
C ALA A 105 -0.01 8.18 9.63
N GLN A 106 -0.21 8.02 10.93
CA GLN A 106 -0.92 6.87 11.50
C GLN A 106 -2.40 6.85 11.04
N VAL A 107 -3.07 8.01 11.01
CA VAL A 107 -4.45 8.11 10.50
C VAL A 107 -4.52 7.76 9.01
N ALA A 108 -3.58 8.21 8.18
CA ALA A 108 -3.55 7.84 6.76
C ALA A 108 -3.34 6.33 6.55
N ASN A 109 -2.48 5.69 7.35
CA ASN A 109 -2.31 4.25 7.34
C ASN A 109 -3.62 3.54 7.75
N ALA A 110 -4.32 4.04 8.77
CA ALA A 110 -5.63 3.50 9.18
C ALA A 110 -6.69 3.67 8.09
N ILE A 111 -6.67 4.77 7.35
CA ILE A 111 -7.53 4.96 6.17
C ILE A 111 -7.25 3.89 5.12
N ALA A 112 -5.98 3.62 4.80
CA ALA A 112 -5.61 2.58 3.84
C ALA A 112 -6.08 1.19 4.31
N SER A 113 -5.86 0.85 5.58
CA SER A 113 -6.37 -0.41 6.17
C SER A 113 -7.89 -0.51 6.13
N SER A 114 -8.62 0.59 6.37
CA SER A 114 -10.08 0.60 6.27
C SER A 114 -10.57 0.42 4.84
N ILE A 115 -9.84 0.95 3.85
CA ILE A 115 -10.13 0.71 2.43
C ILE A 115 -9.91 -0.77 2.09
N ASP A 116 -8.81 -1.38 2.54
CA ASP A 116 -8.54 -2.79 2.34
C ASP A 116 -9.67 -3.66 2.89
N ASN A 117 -10.06 -3.43 4.14
CA ASN A 117 -11.17 -4.15 4.77
C ASN A 117 -12.47 -3.98 3.98
N PHE A 118 -12.74 -2.78 3.48
CA PHE A 118 -13.90 -2.50 2.64
C PHE A 118 -13.86 -3.30 1.33
N LEU A 119 -12.76 -3.26 0.60
CA LEU A 119 -12.59 -3.98 -0.67
C LEU A 119 -12.69 -5.49 -0.48
N MET A 120 -12.02 -6.03 0.54
CA MET A 120 -12.00 -7.46 0.85
C MET A 120 -13.40 -7.99 1.25
N SER A 121 -14.20 -7.18 1.96
CA SER A 121 -15.52 -7.59 2.42
C SER A 121 -16.59 -7.63 1.33
N GLY A 122 -16.43 -6.83 0.29
CA GLY A 122 -17.49 -6.56 -0.67
C GLY A 122 -17.41 -7.26 -2.01
N ASN A 123 -16.24 -7.83 -2.39
CA ASN A 123 -16.01 -8.43 -3.71
C ASN A 123 -16.61 -7.58 -4.84
N TYR A 124 -16.14 -6.35 -4.97
CA TYR A 124 -16.72 -5.37 -5.89
C TYR A 124 -16.24 -5.57 -7.32
N LYS A 125 -17.17 -5.42 -8.25
CA LYS A 125 -16.90 -5.51 -9.68
C LYS A 125 -15.91 -4.42 -10.11
N ASP A 126 -14.94 -4.81 -10.93
CA ASP A 126 -13.92 -3.91 -11.49
C ASP A 126 -13.00 -3.20 -10.47
N MET A 127 -13.05 -3.58 -9.20
CA MET A 127 -12.15 -3.09 -8.15
C MET A 127 -11.07 -4.11 -7.82
N PRO A 128 -9.87 -3.67 -7.38
CA PRO A 128 -8.88 -4.58 -6.82
C PRO A 128 -9.43 -5.22 -5.55
N TYR A 129 -8.96 -6.43 -5.25
CA TYR A 129 -9.34 -7.12 -4.02
C TYR A 129 -8.82 -6.39 -2.77
N SER A 130 -7.64 -5.79 -2.86
CA SER A 130 -7.02 -4.95 -1.84
C SER A 130 -6.07 -3.94 -2.46
N LEU A 131 -5.61 -2.99 -1.65
CA LEU A 131 -4.41 -2.24 -1.93
C LEU A 131 -3.21 -3.20 -1.89
N GLY A 132 -2.15 -2.88 -2.63
CA GLY A 132 -0.89 -3.58 -2.49
C GLY A 132 -0.09 -3.05 -1.31
N THR A 133 1.15 -2.65 -1.57
CA THR A 133 1.97 -1.99 -0.57
C THR A 133 1.57 -0.53 -0.45
N TYR A 134 1.50 -0.01 0.78
CA TYR A 134 1.42 1.42 1.03
C TYR A 134 2.44 1.84 2.08
N ASN A 135 3.14 2.93 1.81
CA ASN A 135 4.21 3.43 2.64
C ASN A 135 4.43 4.94 2.45
N TRP A 136 5.18 5.53 3.35
CA TRP A 136 5.61 6.92 3.25
C TRP A 136 6.99 7.02 2.62
N ILE A 137 7.12 7.91 1.65
CA ILE A 137 8.40 8.25 1.04
C ILE A 137 8.63 9.75 1.10
N GLN A 138 9.88 10.16 1.18
CA GLN A 138 10.22 11.57 1.06
C GLN A 138 10.02 12.03 -0.38
N ASP A 139 9.34 13.16 -0.61
CA ASP A 139 9.22 13.74 -1.93
C ASP A 139 10.62 14.19 -2.41
N PRO A 140 11.14 13.66 -3.52
CA PRO A 140 12.44 14.06 -4.04
C PRO A 140 12.50 15.55 -4.39
N ASP A 141 11.36 16.20 -4.63
CA ASP A 141 11.26 17.66 -4.81
C ASP A 141 11.37 18.45 -3.49
N GLY A 142 11.61 17.78 -2.36
CA GLY A 142 11.80 18.40 -1.05
C GLY A 142 10.56 19.00 -0.41
N LYS A 143 9.37 18.64 -0.90
CA LYS A 143 8.07 19.21 -0.47
C LYS A 143 7.35 18.39 0.61
N GLY A 144 8.09 17.62 1.41
CA GLY A 144 7.53 16.82 2.49
C GLY A 144 7.47 15.33 2.15
N TYR A 145 6.38 14.67 2.53
CA TYR A 145 6.20 13.23 2.35
C TYR A 145 5.06 12.92 1.37
N LEU A 146 5.23 11.85 0.63
CA LEU A 146 4.23 11.28 -0.26
C LEU A 146 3.73 9.96 0.33
N PHE A 147 2.43 9.75 0.30
CA PHE A 147 1.84 8.46 0.59
C PHE A 147 1.80 7.65 -0.70
N ASN A 148 2.67 6.66 -0.80
CA ASN A 148 2.79 5.79 -1.96
C ASN A 148 1.88 4.58 -1.78
N VAL A 149 1.09 4.25 -2.80
CA VAL A 149 0.20 3.09 -2.81
C VAL A 149 0.35 2.36 -4.14
N THR A 150 0.57 1.07 -4.09
CA THR A 150 0.54 0.18 -5.27
C THR A 150 -0.77 -0.60 -5.33
N MET A 151 -1.22 -0.96 -6.52
CA MET A 151 -2.48 -1.67 -6.77
C MET A 151 -2.34 -2.56 -8.02
N PRO A 152 -2.97 -3.73 -8.10
CA PRO A 152 -3.61 -4.46 -7.00
C PRO A 152 -2.58 -5.08 -6.05
N GLY A 153 -3.02 -5.60 -4.93
CA GLY A 153 -2.15 -6.31 -4.02
C GLY A 153 -2.89 -7.32 -3.16
N TYR A 154 -2.11 -8.16 -2.51
CA TYR A 154 -2.56 -9.07 -1.47
C TYR A 154 -1.93 -8.59 -0.16
N ASN A 155 -2.47 -7.49 0.38
CA ASN A 155 -1.96 -7.01 1.67
C ASN A 155 -2.53 -7.90 2.78
N THR A 156 -1.64 -8.59 3.47
CA THR A 156 -1.97 -9.41 4.64
C THR A 156 -1.63 -8.71 5.96
N ASP A 157 -0.94 -7.59 5.91
CA ASP A 157 -0.49 -6.87 7.10
C ASP A 157 -1.51 -5.83 7.55
N ASN A 158 -2.60 -6.32 8.14
CA ASN A 158 -3.50 -5.50 8.95
C ASN A 158 -2.82 -5.17 10.29
N THR A 159 -1.86 -4.26 10.28
CA THR A 159 -1.34 -3.69 11.52
C THR A 159 -2.46 -2.88 12.16
N SER A 160 -2.99 -3.39 13.26
CA SER A 160 -3.97 -2.69 14.10
C SER A 160 -3.37 -1.34 14.52
N GLN A 161 -3.88 -0.26 13.93
CA GLN A 161 -3.50 1.09 14.30
C GLN A 161 -4.24 1.47 15.59
N ASN A 162 -3.52 2.06 16.54
CA ASN A 162 -4.14 2.53 17.79
C ASN A 162 -4.86 3.87 17.55
N ILE A 163 -6.04 3.79 16.92
CA ILE A 163 -6.85 4.95 16.53
C ILE A 163 -8.04 5.07 17.50
N SER A 164 -8.35 6.29 17.93
CA SER A 164 -9.53 6.52 18.80
C SER A 164 -10.83 6.20 18.06
N GLU A 165 -11.87 5.78 18.79
CA GLU A 165 -13.19 5.49 18.21
C GLU A 165 -13.77 6.69 17.42
N LYS A 166 -13.54 7.91 17.91
CA LYS A 166 -13.99 9.14 17.24
C LYS A 166 -13.30 9.29 15.90
N GLU A 167 -12.02 8.98 15.84
CA GLU A 167 -11.22 9.06 14.63
C GLU A 167 -11.61 7.96 13.65
N GLN A 168 -11.79 6.72 14.13
CA GLN A 168 -12.25 5.60 13.32
C GLN A 168 -13.60 5.92 12.64
N LYS A 169 -14.56 6.50 13.35
CA LYS A 169 -15.84 6.93 12.76
C LYS A 169 -15.70 7.95 11.63
N LYS A 170 -14.70 8.85 11.70
CA LYS A 170 -14.42 9.78 10.59
C LYS A 170 -13.82 9.06 9.38
N ILE A 171 -12.91 8.13 9.64
CA ILE A 171 -12.28 7.29 8.62
C ILE A 171 -13.35 6.50 7.88
N ASP A 172 -14.19 5.77 8.60
CA ASP A 172 -15.26 4.93 8.05
C ASP A 172 -16.21 5.76 7.18
N LYS A 173 -16.59 6.95 7.66
CA LYS A 173 -17.44 7.88 6.90
C LYS A 173 -16.76 8.36 5.60
N ALA A 174 -15.45 8.66 5.65
CA ALA A 174 -14.70 9.10 4.47
C ALA A 174 -14.58 7.97 3.44
N VAL A 175 -14.27 6.74 3.89
CA VAL A 175 -14.19 5.55 3.04
C VAL A 175 -15.56 5.25 2.44
N GLN A 176 -16.59 5.15 3.24
CA GLN A 176 -17.96 4.87 2.78
C GLN A 176 -18.42 5.89 1.74
N LYS A 177 -18.16 7.18 1.97
CA LYS A 177 -18.49 8.24 1.01
C LYS A 177 -17.74 8.11 -0.31
N ALA A 178 -16.45 7.76 -0.25
CA ALA A 178 -15.61 7.63 -1.45
C ALA A 178 -15.98 6.41 -2.29
N PHE A 179 -16.46 5.35 -1.64
CA PHE A 179 -16.78 4.07 -2.29
C PHE A 179 -18.29 3.84 -2.47
N GLN A 180 -19.11 4.88 -2.33
CA GLN A 180 -20.53 4.81 -2.67
C GLN A 180 -20.77 4.36 -4.12
N GLY A 181 -21.84 3.59 -4.33
CA GLY A 181 -22.29 3.18 -5.67
C GLY A 181 -21.48 2.06 -6.31
N LEU A 182 -20.61 1.38 -5.55
CA LEU A 182 -19.99 0.14 -6.03
C LEU A 182 -20.99 -1.00 -6.05
N GLU A 183 -21.04 -1.71 -7.18
CA GLU A 183 -21.86 -2.92 -7.34
C GLU A 183 -21.06 -4.14 -6.85
N SER A 184 -21.68 -4.96 -6.01
CA SER A 184 -21.13 -6.26 -5.65
C SER A 184 -21.07 -7.16 -6.88
N ALA A 185 -19.99 -7.92 -7.06
CA ALA A 185 -19.85 -8.89 -8.13
C ALA A 185 -20.89 -10.03 -8.05
N ASN A 186 -21.49 -10.24 -6.87
CA ASN A 186 -22.48 -11.28 -6.61
C ASN A 186 -23.93 -10.87 -6.91
N GLY A 187 -24.17 -9.69 -7.45
CA GLY A 187 -25.49 -9.27 -7.95
C GLY A 187 -26.55 -8.92 -6.91
N ASP A 188 -26.24 -9.04 -5.61
CA ASP A 188 -27.13 -8.58 -4.55
C ASP A 188 -26.73 -7.17 -4.11
N GLY A 189 -27.47 -6.19 -4.59
CA GLY A 189 -27.37 -4.81 -4.13
C GLY A 189 -27.75 -4.71 -2.65
N MET A 190 -26.81 -4.93 -1.74
CA MET A 190 -26.99 -4.51 -0.36
C MET A 190 -26.91 -2.98 -0.31
N MET A 191 -28.05 -2.34 -0.40
CA MET A 191 -28.24 -1.00 0.16
C MET A 191 -27.97 -1.11 1.67
N MET A 192 -26.80 -0.64 2.09
CA MET A 192 -26.58 -0.42 3.52
C MET A 192 -27.37 0.82 3.93
N ASP A 193 -28.63 0.60 4.29
CA ASP A 193 -29.36 1.50 5.17
C ASP A 193 -28.66 1.49 6.53
N GLY A 194 -28.37 2.69 7.05
CA GLY A 194 -27.62 2.89 8.28
C GLY A 194 -28.24 2.21 9.49
N ALA A 195 -27.87 0.97 9.73
CA ALA A 195 -28.16 0.27 10.97
C ALA A 195 -26.83 -0.15 11.61
N SER A 196 -26.53 0.49 12.72
CA SER A 196 -25.56 0.04 13.71
C SER A 196 -25.84 -1.42 14.06
N ALA A 197 -25.10 -2.35 13.49
CA ALA A 197 -25.17 -3.75 13.92
C ALA A 197 -24.26 -3.90 15.14
N ASP A 198 -24.90 -4.01 16.29
CA ASP A 198 -24.34 -4.51 17.53
C ASP A 198 -23.88 -5.97 17.31
N ILE A 199 -22.60 -6.15 17.03
CA ILE A 199 -22.01 -7.49 16.91
C ILE A 199 -21.74 -7.98 18.33
N GLY A 200 -22.77 -8.58 18.92
CA GLY A 200 -22.67 -9.34 20.15
C GLY A 200 -21.62 -10.44 20.01
N ASN A 201 -20.66 -10.38 20.90
CA ASN A 201 -19.62 -11.36 21.16
C ASN A 201 -20.25 -12.75 21.30
N LYS A 202 -20.15 -13.61 20.29
CA LYS A 202 -20.41 -15.04 20.43
C LYS A 202 -19.09 -15.76 20.34
N ASP A 203 -18.69 -16.32 21.48
CA ASP A 203 -17.66 -17.36 21.60
C ASP A 203 -17.79 -18.39 20.48
N MET A 204 -16.82 -18.41 19.57
CA MET A 204 -16.54 -19.56 18.74
C MET A 204 -15.16 -20.08 19.08
N THR A 205 -15.14 -21.04 19.98
CA THR A 205 -14.01 -21.97 20.12
C THR A 205 -13.91 -22.78 18.83
N MET A 206 -12.86 -22.55 18.06
CA MET A 206 -12.43 -23.49 17.04
C MET A 206 -11.11 -24.09 17.47
N ASP A 207 -11.21 -25.34 17.93
CA ASP A 207 -10.11 -26.30 17.94
C ASP A 207 -9.76 -26.70 16.50
N ASN A 208 -8.45 -26.90 16.28
CA ASN A 208 -7.81 -27.55 15.15
C ASN A 208 -7.60 -26.72 13.86
N ALA A 209 -6.33 -26.28 13.67
CA ALA A 209 -5.44 -26.85 12.68
C ALA A 209 -4.03 -26.24 12.83
N ALA A 210 -3.18 -26.99 13.47
CA ALA A 210 -1.73 -26.85 13.33
C ALA A 210 -1.31 -27.17 11.90
N GLN A 211 -0.32 -26.43 11.43
CA GLN A 211 0.61 -26.65 10.32
C GLN A 211 0.46 -25.66 9.18
N ASN A 212 1.24 -24.58 9.29
CA ASN A 212 2.30 -24.19 8.37
C ASN A 212 2.88 -22.86 8.85
N GLY A 213 3.86 -22.96 9.73
CA GLY A 213 4.68 -21.83 10.13
C GLY A 213 5.67 -21.48 9.02
N ALA A 214 5.47 -20.37 8.38
CA ALA A 214 6.50 -19.67 7.67
C ALA A 214 6.80 -18.39 8.45
N THR A 215 7.72 -18.48 9.39
CA THR A 215 8.35 -17.33 10.00
C THR A 215 9.31 -16.71 8.98
N PHE A 216 8.96 -15.58 8.42
CA PHE A 216 9.90 -14.74 7.69
C PHE A 216 10.76 -13.99 8.70
N SER A 217 12.00 -14.41 8.87
CA SER A 217 13.01 -13.62 9.57
C SER A 217 13.58 -12.61 8.57
N THR A 218 13.39 -11.33 8.85
CA THR A 218 13.98 -10.20 8.13
C THR A 218 15.43 -10.01 8.57
N GLU A 219 16.37 -10.73 7.92
CA GLU A 219 17.78 -10.38 7.85
C GLU A 219 18.35 -11.07 6.60
N GLU A 220 18.29 -10.41 5.46
CA GLU A 220 19.06 -10.79 4.28
C GLU A 220 20.14 -9.74 4.03
N THR A 221 21.38 -10.13 4.28
CA THR A 221 22.56 -9.46 3.74
C THR A 221 22.81 -10.03 2.35
N VAL A 222 22.63 -9.22 1.31
CA VAL A 222 22.89 -9.64 -0.05
C VAL A 222 24.29 -9.19 -0.44
N GLU A 223 25.21 -10.13 -0.61
CA GLU A 223 26.47 -9.87 -1.28
C GLU A 223 26.26 -9.85 -2.81
N ALA A 224 26.48 -8.68 -3.40
CA ALA A 224 26.50 -8.52 -4.84
C ALA A 224 27.83 -9.05 -5.43
N ARG A 225 27.75 -9.82 -6.47
CA ARG A 225 28.86 -10.19 -7.34
C ARG A 225 28.77 -9.46 -8.67
#